data_48a5aa5d3136ba0f78308bf75e6432a5
#
_entry.id   48a5aa5d3136ba0f78308bf75e6432a5
#
_cell.length_a   1.000
_cell.length_b   1.000
_cell.length_c   1.000
_cell.angle_alpha   90.00
_cell.angle_beta   90.00
_cell.angle_gamma   90.00
#
_symmetry.space_group_name_H-M   'P 1'
#
loop_
_entity.id
_entity.type
_entity.pdbx_description
1 polymer ?
#
loop_
_entity_poly.entity_id
_entity_poly.type
_entity_poly.pdbx_seq_one_letter_code
_entity_poly.pdbx_strand_id
1 'polypeptide(L)'
;LAGLCLLLMLLTACTARSSQTPVTAKDDAARRAWLEQQGWQTEEQPVRTLTVQLSLEGQEDYLALQQEAGLPLADYDGQTVTRCTYTVTNYPGRTGDVQVNLYLCGDVIVGGDIMALGENGFQASLLYPAENT
;
A
#
# COMPACT_ATOMS: atom_id res chain seq x y z
N LEU A 1 5.61 38.95 -39.48
CA LEU A 1 5.61 39.20 -38.04
C LEU A 1 4.85 38.11 -37.32
N ALA A 2 5.47 36.99 -37.20
CA ALA A 2 4.92 35.88 -36.44
C ALA A 2 5.15 36.16 -34.95
N GLY A 3 4.07 36.50 -34.24
CA GLY A 3 4.07 36.45 -32.80
C GLY A 3 4.15 35.01 -32.35
N LEU A 4 5.31 34.56 -31.93
CA LEU A 4 5.47 33.28 -31.29
C LEU A 4 4.89 33.39 -29.89
N CYS A 5 3.61 33.06 -29.72
CA CYS A 5 3.05 32.78 -28.42
C CYS A 5 3.67 31.48 -27.92
N LEU A 6 4.74 31.61 -27.17
CA LEU A 6 5.25 30.53 -26.39
C LEU A 6 4.24 30.29 -25.27
N LEU A 7 3.29 29.38 -25.51
CA LEU A 7 2.41 28.89 -24.48
C LEU A 7 3.27 28.04 -23.54
N LEU A 8 3.78 28.69 -22.49
CA LEU A 8 4.42 28.00 -21.41
C LEU A 8 3.31 27.22 -20.70
N MET A 9 3.10 25.97 -21.11
CA MET A 9 2.36 25.02 -20.31
C MET A 9 3.16 24.84 -19.02
N LEU A 10 2.82 25.63 -18.02
CA LEU A 10 3.14 25.33 -16.66
C LEU A 10 2.40 24.05 -16.31
N LEU A 11 3.03 22.93 -16.62
CA LEU A 11 2.73 21.69 -15.97
C LEU A 11 3.06 21.93 -14.48
N THR A 12 2.07 22.33 -13.72
CA THR A 12 2.10 22.14 -12.28
C THR A 12 2.07 20.64 -12.07
N ALA A 13 3.23 20.01 -12.25
CA ALA A 13 3.43 18.70 -11.72
C ALA A 13 3.18 18.82 -10.22
N CYS A 14 2.12 18.15 -9.73
CA CYS A 14 2.07 17.82 -8.32
C CYS A 14 3.39 17.13 -8.04
N THR A 15 4.32 17.83 -7.41
CA THR A 15 5.54 17.22 -6.94
C THR A 15 5.15 16.27 -5.84
N ALA A 16 4.78 15.04 -6.22
CA ALA A 16 4.74 13.95 -5.28
C ALA A 16 6.12 13.88 -4.64
N ARG A 17 6.18 14.02 -3.33
CA ARG A 17 7.44 13.96 -2.56
C ARG A 17 8.09 12.59 -2.63
N SER A 18 7.43 11.58 -3.16
CA SER A 18 8.01 10.27 -3.44
C SER A 18 8.35 10.18 -4.92
N SER A 19 9.52 9.65 -5.24
CA SER A 19 9.97 9.37 -6.61
C SER A 19 9.20 8.22 -7.25
N GLN A 20 8.20 7.66 -6.58
CA GLN A 20 7.44 6.52 -7.06
C GLN A 20 6.19 6.96 -7.81
N THR A 21 5.97 6.33 -8.95
CA THR A 21 4.72 6.48 -9.70
C THR A 21 3.57 5.93 -8.87
N PRO A 22 2.47 6.68 -8.67
CA PRO A 22 1.30 6.16 -7.99
C PRO A 22 0.77 4.91 -8.66
N VAL A 23 0.43 3.90 -7.85
CA VAL A 23 -0.15 2.64 -8.33
C VAL A 23 -1.64 2.69 -8.12
N THR A 24 -2.38 2.48 -9.21
CA THR A 24 -3.84 2.45 -9.20
C THR A 24 -4.33 1.01 -9.24
N ALA A 25 -5.27 0.67 -8.36
CA ALA A 25 -5.87 -0.66 -8.28
C ALA A 25 -7.35 -0.53 -7.92
N LYS A 26 -8.20 -0.47 -8.94
CA LYS A 26 -9.62 -0.13 -8.79
C LYS A 26 -10.53 -1.25 -8.28
N ASP A 27 -10.05 -2.50 -8.30
CA ASP A 27 -10.82 -3.66 -7.86
C ASP A 27 -9.93 -4.71 -7.19
N ASP A 28 -10.55 -5.77 -6.65
CA ASP A 28 -9.83 -6.83 -5.96
C ASP A 28 -8.83 -7.54 -6.87
N ALA A 29 -9.17 -7.76 -8.12
CA ALA A 29 -8.28 -8.42 -9.08
C ALA A 29 -7.01 -7.60 -9.30
N ALA A 30 -7.14 -6.28 -9.47
CA ALA A 30 -6.00 -5.38 -9.66
C ALA A 30 -5.14 -5.28 -8.38
N ARG A 31 -5.76 -5.27 -7.21
CA ARG A 31 -5.06 -5.23 -5.92
C ARG A 31 -4.25 -6.51 -5.70
N ARG A 32 -4.86 -7.65 -5.96
CA ARG A 32 -4.18 -8.95 -5.86
C ARG A 32 -3.05 -9.09 -6.88
N ALA A 33 -3.24 -8.59 -8.10
CA ALA A 33 -2.19 -8.58 -9.12
C ALA A 33 -0.99 -7.74 -8.68
N TRP A 34 -1.23 -6.58 -8.07
CA TRP A 34 -0.14 -5.78 -7.52
C TRP A 34 0.57 -6.49 -6.37
N LEU A 35 -0.19 -7.13 -5.47
CA LEU A 35 0.39 -7.93 -4.37
C LEU A 35 1.25 -9.08 -4.90
N GLU A 36 0.84 -9.74 -5.97
CA GLU A 36 1.65 -10.78 -6.62
C GLU A 36 2.97 -10.23 -7.14
N GLN A 37 2.98 -9.03 -7.69
CA GLN A 37 4.21 -8.36 -8.11
C GLN A 37 5.16 -8.11 -6.93
N GLN A 38 4.61 -7.93 -5.73
CA GLN A 38 5.39 -7.78 -4.50
C GLN A 38 5.83 -9.13 -3.90
N GLY A 39 5.38 -10.25 -4.47
CA GLY A 39 5.70 -11.60 -4.03
C GLY A 39 4.59 -12.29 -3.22
N TRP A 40 3.47 -11.61 -2.97
CA TRP A 40 2.42 -12.12 -2.11
C TRP A 40 1.33 -12.82 -2.92
N GLN A 41 1.01 -14.05 -2.53
CA GLN A 41 -0.17 -14.76 -3.01
C GLN A 41 -1.27 -14.64 -1.96
N THR A 42 -2.48 -14.39 -2.43
CA THR A 42 -3.63 -14.18 -1.56
C THR A 42 -4.82 -14.99 -2.04
N GLU A 43 -5.76 -15.24 -1.12
CA GLU A 43 -7.07 -15.76 -1.50
C GLU A 43 -7.83 -14.74 -2.33
N GLU A 44 -8.77 -15.23 -3.15
CA GLU A 44 -9.49 -14.42 -4.13
C GLU A 44 -10.40 -13.39 -3.46
N GLN A 45 -11.10 -13.78 -2.41
CA GLN A 45 -12.04 -12.91 -1.72
C GLN A 45 -11.37 -12.17 -0.57
N PRO A 46 -11.64 -10.87 -0.40
CA PRO A 46 -11.13 -10.15 0.75
C PRO A 46 -11.78 -10.66 2.04
N VAL A 47 -11.02 -10.63 3.13
CA VAL A 47 -11.54 -10.90 4.48
C VAL A 47 -12.50 -9.77 4.88
N ARG A 48 -12.12 -8.54 4.55
CA ARG A 48 -12.93 -7.35 4.84
C ARG A 48 -12.46 -6.17 4.00
N THR A 49 -13.37 -5.21 3.84
CA THR A 49 -13.10 -3.91 3.25
C THR A 49 -13.74 -2.86 4.16
N LEU A 50 -12.94 -1.92 4.65
CA LEU A 50 -13.38 -0.90 5.60
C LEU A 50 -13.02 0.49 5.11
N THR A 51 -13.90 1.45 5.37
CA THR A 51 -13.59 2.87 5.23
C THR A 51 -13.00 3.35 6.55
N VAL A 52 -11.81 3.95 6.50
CA VAL A 52 -11.05 4.35 7.67
C VAL A 52 -10.60 5.80 7.50
N GLN A 53 -10.75 6.61 8.54
CA GLN A 53 -10.08 7.90 8.62
C GLN A 53 -8.71 7.69 9.25
N LEU A 54 -7.64 8.03 8.50
CA LEU A 54 -6.29 7.84 9.00
C LEU A 54 -5.96 8.79 10.12
N SER A 55 -5.41 8.26 11.21
CA SER A 55 -4.86 9.01 12.31
C SER A 55 -3.50 8.39 12.65
N LEU A 56 -2.45 9.07 12.21
CA LEU A 56 -1.08 8.55 12.27
C LEU A 56 -0.26 9.14 13.43
N GLU A 57 -0.86 9.99 14.23
CA GLU A 57 -0.21 10.54 15.43
C GLU A 57 0.16 9.40 16.38
N GLY A 58 1.42 9.35 16.80
CA GLY A 58 1.91 8.31 17.68
C GLY A 58 2.16 6.96 17.02
N GLN A 59 2.11 6.90 15.68
CA GLN A 59 2.27 5.67 14.90
C GLN A 59 3.62 5.60 14.18
N GLU A 60 4.68 6.07 14.81
CA GLU A 60 6.02 6.17 14.20
C GLU A 60 6.54 4.80 13.74
N ASP A 61 6.33 3.75 14.53
CA ASP A 61 6.76 2.39 14.17
C ASP A 61 6.02 1.87 12.95
N TYR A 62 4.71 2.14 12.87
CA TYR A 62 3.90 1.77 11.72
C TYR A 62 4.32 2.53 10.46
N LEU A 63 4.63 3.82 10.59
CA LEU A 63 5.13 4.63 9.49
C LEU A 63 6.50 4.15 9.00
N ALA A 64 7.35 3.66 9.89
CA ALA A 64 8.63 3.07 9.50
C ALA A 64 8.44 1.85 8.59
N LEU A 65 7.43 1.01 8.86
CA LEU A 65 7.09 -0.13 7.99
C LEU A 65 6.65 0.35 6.59
N GLN A 66 5.91 1.44 6.51
CA GLN A 66 5.49 2.01 5.23
C GLN A 66 6.67 2.53 4.43
N GLN A 67 7.57 3.23 5.07
CA GLN A 67 8.79 3.76 4.44
C GLN A 67 9.69 2.64 3.94
N GLU A 68 9.82 1.57 4.70
CA GLU A 68 10.60 0.39 4.32
C GLU A 68 10.10 -0.21 3.00
N ALA A 69 8.81 -0.23 2.79
CA ALA A 69 8.19 -0.71 1.55
C ALA A 69 8.03 0.38 0.47
N GLY A 70 8.49 1.60 0.74
CA GLY A 70 8.39 2.71 -0.20
C GLY A 70 6.97 3.25 -0.39
N LEU A 71 6.10 3.11 0.61
CA LEU A 71 4.69 3.52 0.54
C LEU A 71 4.48 4.89 1.19
N PRO A 72 3.69 5.78 0.56
CA PRO A 72 3.55 7.17 0.99
C PRO A 72 2.44 7.39 2.01
N LEU A 73 2.13 6.44 2.89
CA LEU A 73 1.01 6.52 3.82
C LEU A 73 1.04 7.80 4.66
N ALA A 74 2.23 8.24 5.08
CA ALA A 74 2.39 9.44 5.90
C ALA A 74 1.78 10.70 5.26
N ASP A 75 1.78 10.78 3.93
CA ASP A 75 1.24 11.93 3.20
C ASP A 75 -0.29 11.98 3.23
N TYR A 76 -0.93 10.94 3.73
CA TYR A 76 -2.39 10.80 3.75
C TYR A 76 -2.99 10.89 5.14
N ASP A 77 -2.23 11.33 6.13
CA ASP A 77 -2.73 11.52 7.50
C ASP A 77 -3.96 12.43 7.51
N GLY A 78 -4.98 12.05 8.26
CA GLY A 78 -6.24 12.76 8.34
C GLY A 78 -7.21 12.51 7.19
N GLN A 79 -6.80 11.81 6.15
CA GLN A 79 -7.67 11.50 5.00
C GLN A 79 -8.46 10.23 5.22
N THR A 80 -9.60 10.14 4.54
CA THR A 80 -10.40 8.93 4.49
C THR A 80 -9.85 8.00 3.42
N VAL A 81 -9.56 6.78 3.81
CA VAL A 81 -9.02 5.74 2.93
C VAL A 81 -9.83 4.46 3.05
N THR A 82 -9.70 3.58 2.08
CA THR A 82 -10.25 2.23 2.14
C THR A 82 -9.14 1.26 2.55
N ARG A 83 -9.40 0.43 3.56
CA ARG A 83 -8.51 -0.67 3.94
C ARG A 83 -9.09 -1.98 3.47
N CYS A 84 -8.37 -2.67 2.58
CA CYS A 84 -8.73 -4.00 2.10
C CYS A 84 -7.80 -5.02 2.74
N THR A 85 -8.37 -6.09 3.30
CA THR A 85 -7.62 -7.14 3.96
C THR A 85 -7.82 -8.46 3.21
N TYR A 86 -6.71 -9.12 2.85
CA TYR A 86 -6.72 -10.42 2.18
C TYR A 86 -5.94 -11.44 3.00
N THR A 87 -6.35 -12.71 2.93
CA THR A 87 -5.56 -13.80 3.49
C THR A 87 -4.36 -14.09 2.59
N VAL A 88 -3.17 -14.10 3.18
CA VAL A 88 -1.92 -14.48 2.51
C VAL A 88 -1.77 -15.98 2.54
N THR A 89 -1.47 -16.58 1.39
CA THR A 89 -1.37 -18.05 1.26
C THR A 89 0.07 -18.56 1.17
N ASN A 90 1.04 -17.67 1.03
CA ASN A 90 2.44 -18.05 0.78
C ASN A 90 3.45 -17.44 1.73
N TYR A 91 3.05 -17.11 2.95
CA TYR A 91 4.04 -16.63 3.93
C TYR A 91 4.96 -17.79 4.34
N PRO A 92 6.31 -17.61 4.30
CA PRO A 92 7.24 -18.68 4.63
C PRO A 92 7.03 -19.24 6.05
N GLY A 93 6.82 -20.55 6.15
CA GLY A 93 6.68 -21.26 7.42
C GLY A 93 5.36 -21.07 8.15
N ARG A 94 4.37 -20.42 7.56
CA ARG A 94 3.06 -20.20 8.19
C ARG A 94 1.93 -20.49 7.21
N THR A 95 0.81 -20.96 7.74
CA THR A 95 -0.40 -21.22 6.95
C THR A 95 -1.63 -20.70 7.68
N GLY A 96 -2.45 -19.93 6.97
CA GLY A 96 -3.79 -19.55 7.39
C GLY A 96 -3.90 -18.39 8.37
N ASP A 97 -2.82 -17.94 8.99
CA ASP A 97 -2.84 -16.94 10.03
C ASP A 97 -2.22 -15.59 9.62
N VAL A 98 -1.86 -15.44 8.34
CA VAL A 98 -1.23 -14.22 7.83
C VAL A 98 -2.20 -13.47 6.93
N GLN A 99 -2.30 -12.19 7.14
CA GLN A 99 -3.13 -11.29 6.36
C GLN A 99 -2.29 -10.12 5.83
N VAL A 100 -2.72 -9.59 4.71
CA VAL A 100 -2.19 -8.35 4.15
C VAL A 100 -3.27 -7.29 4.19
N ASN A 101 -2.91 -6.10 4.67
CA ASN A 101 -3.75 -4.92 4.59
C ASN A 101 -3.23 -4.00 3.48
N LEU A 102 -4.14 -3.49 2.66
CA LEU A 102 -3.86 -2.41 1.70
C LEU A 102 -4.70 -1.20 2.03
N TYR A 103 -4.07 -0.03 1.99
CA TYR A 103 -4.77 1.25 2.10
C TYR A 103 -4.83 1.91 0.74
N LEU A 104 -6.04 2.33 0.36
CA LEU A 104 -6.28 3.01 -0.91
C LEU A 104 -6.92 4.37 -0.64
N CYS A 105 -6.38 5.40 -1.25
CA CYS A 105 -7.03 6.70 -1.35
C CYS A 105 -7.67 6.79 -2.73
N GLY A 106 -9.01 6.75 -2.78
CA GLY A 106 -9.67 6.43 -4.04
C GLY A 106 -9.20 5.05 -4.53
N ASP A 107 -8.68 4.99 -5.74
CA ASP A 107 -8.13 3.75 -6.31
C ASP A 107 -6.61 3.64 -6.18
N VAL A 108 -5.95 4.62 -5.54
CA VAL A 108 -4.49 4.65 -5.42
C VAL A 108 -4.04 3.91 -4.17
N ILE A 109 -3.11 2.97 -4.32
CA ILE A 109 -2.48 2.28 -3.20
C ILE A 109 -1.54 3.26 -2.51
N VAL A 110 -1.78 3.54 -1.23
CA VAL A 110 -1.02 4.51 -0.44
C VAL A 110 -0.30 3.90 0.75
N GLY A 111 -0.66 2.68 1.14
CA GLY A 111 -0.06 2.01 2.28
C GLY A 111 -0.41 0.54 2.34
N GLY A 112 0.20 -0.15 3.27
CA GLY A 112 -0.09 -1.55 3.54
C GLY A 112 0.88 -2.17 4.52
N ASP A 113 0.51 -3.34 4.99
CA ASP A 113 1.32 -4.12 5.93
C ASP A 113 0.95 -5.59 5.88
N ILE A 114 1.83 -6.41 6.41
CA ILE A 114 1.59 -7.82 6.68
C ILE A 114 1.34 -8.00 8.17
N MET A 115 0.35 -8.79 8.50
CA MET A 115 -0.03 -9.04 9.88
C MET A 115 -0.23 -10.55 10.09
N ALA A 116 0.45 -11.11 11.08
CA ALA A 116 0.19 -12.47 11.54
C ALA A 116 -0.63 -12.44 12.81
N LEU A 117 -1.66 -13.27 12.87
CA LEU A 117 -2.57 -13.37 13.98
C LEU A 117 -2.11 -14.42 14.98
N GLY A 118 -2.68 -14.39 16.20
CA GLY A 118 -2.43 -15.39 17.23
C GLY A 118 -1.26 -15.09 18.16
N GLU A 119 -0.85 -16.10 18.95
CA GLU A 119 0.14 -15.95 20.03
C GLU A 119 1.52 -15.51 19.52
N ASN A 120 1.92 -15.97 18.34
CA ASN A 120 3.16 -15.59 17.69
C ASN A 120 2.90 -14.55 16.59
N GLY A 121 1.96 -13.64 16.85
CA GLY A 121 1.59 -12.60 15.94
C GLY A 121 2.69 -11.56 15.75
N PHE A 122 2.70 -10.95 14.59
CA PHE A 122 3.60 -9.85 14.27
C PHE A 122 2.99 -8.93 13.23
N GLN A 123 3.59 -7.77 13.07
CA GLN A 123 3.29 -6.83 12.01
C GLN A 123 4.60 -6.52 11.28
N ALA A 124 4.56 -6.50 9.96
CA ALA A 124 5.74 -6.29 9.13
C ALA A 124 5.37 -5.43 7.90
N SER A 125 6.40 -4.94 7.22
CA SER A 125 6.21 -4.21 5.97
C SER A 125 5.72 -5.13 4.85
N LEU A 126 5.31 -4.54 3.73
CA LEU A 126 4.91 -5.27 2.52
C LEU A 126 6.08 -5.91 1.76
N LEU A 127 7.32 -5.71 2.22
CA LEU A 127 8.46 -6.39 1.61
C LEU A 127 8.37 -7.90 1.86
N TYR A 128 8.45 -8.67 0.78
CA TYR A 128 8.51 -10.12 0.91
C TYR A 128 9.80 -10.51 1.65
N PRO A 129 9.74 -11.40 2.66
CA PRO A 129 10.93 -11.77 3.41
C PRO A 129 12.02 -12.34 2.50
N ALA A 130 13.26 -11.86 2.69
CA ALA A 130 14.40 -12.39 1.96
C ALA A 130 14.59 -13.87 2.35
N GLU A 131 14.85 -14.72 1.35
CA GLU A 131 15.25 -16.09 1.63
C GLU A 131 16.60 -16.07 2.36
N ASN A 132 16.62 -16.64 3.55
CA ASN A 132 17.89 -16.91 4.23
C ASN A 132 18.56 -18.07 3.52
N THR A 133 19.47 -17.75 2.64
CA THR A 133 20.38 -18.75 2.09
C THR A 133 21.50 -19.01 3.07
#